data_9e612328c7b2f38996d2c8ab653da983
#
_entry.id   9e612328c7b2f38996d2c8ab653da983
#
_cell.length_a   1.000
_cell.length_b   1.000
_cell.length_c   1.000
_cell.angle_alpha   90.00
_cell.angle_beta   90.00
_cell.angle_gamma   90.00
#
_symmetry.space_group_name_H-M   'P 1'
#
loop_
_entity.id
_entity.type
_entity.pdbx_description
1 polymer ?
#
loop_
_entity_poly.entity_id
_entity_poly.type
_entity_poly.pdbx_seq_one_letter_code
_entity_poly.pdbx_strand_id
1 'polypeptide(L)'
;MRNIHFDAVYHMPWLEYRHATPEGKVVLRLQTGRGDFSRVIAKVTSNYNYPDYFANAMQVEMKVAYRDEFHDWYECVFTPEDVRVKYLFVLESDEQIFKLDAAGLHFGADYYEDISEAFAFAYAYAAPAMPEWAKGCVGYQIFPDRFRREGENEPGLEPWTSDRVQNEFRYGGNLRGIIKAVPYLKELGVQMVYSTPMFLSDSSHRYNTFDYFRIDPLLGTEEDLRELCDELHKNGMKLIMDGVFNHSGVEFAPFKDAKEKGKDSKYYNWFFFDNTEECGYQTFGHWPYMPKLNLQNPDCAEYFLRVGRYWIEKCHIDGWRLDVSPEVWPDFWRQYRKMIKTANPEGIMIAECWDDSREWLTTGDMFDATMHYVLSRNIWNRFCHHRISLAQFDSCLNRSLMLYPERINQVLWTFLGSHDTARLRTRAGGDLRMLHAASFFQFTFPGAPIIYYGDELGMQGGDDPYCRFPMEWHNVEGNVTHAHYRKLAHVRAGSSALRVGSFRTWQVEENGLYAYLRQSDDQQVLCLINTALEPVSGIIRLPEEMAGAAVLTDLYADVPYPVQDGMLKVTLAVGEGVILTLPE
;
A
#
# COMPACT_ATOMS: atom_id res chain seq x y z
N MET A 1 -28.83 24.64 -20.79
CA MET A 1 -27.36 24.63 -20.68
C MET A 1 -26.99 23.97 -19.38
N ARG A 2 -26.16 22.91 -19.43
CA ARG A 2 -25.55 22.38 -18.22
C ARG A 2 -24.65 23.45 -17.60
N ASN A 3 -24.69 23.59 -16.31
CA ASN A 3 -23.81 24.52 -15.59
C ASN A 3 -22.43 23.83 -15.46
N ILE A 4 -21.45 24.22 -16.29
CA ILE A 4 -20.11 23.65 -16.27
C ILE A 4 -19.31 24.27 -15.13
N HIS A 5 -18.69 23.45 -14.31
CA HIS A 5 -17.84 23.86 -13.19
C HIS A 5 -16.39 24.04 -13.67
N PHE A 6 -16.08 25.17 -14.27
CA PHE A 6 -14.75 25.44 -14.85
C PHE A 6 -13.60 25.31 -13.85
N ASP A 7 -13.82 25.67 -12.60
CA ASP A 7 -12.83 25.55 -11.52
C ASP A 7 -12.51 24.09 -11.16
N ALA A 8 -13.35 23.14 -11.59
CA ALA A 8 -13.12 21.71 -11.41
C ALA A 8 -12.32 21.08 -12.55
N VAL A 9 -12.11 21.81 -13.67
CA VAL A 9 -11.27 21.32 -14.77
C VAL A 9 -9.81 21.47 -14.38
N TYR A 10 -9.16 20.34 -14.15
CA TYR A 10 -7.79 20.33 -13.62
C TYR A 10 -6.93 19.23 -14.23
N HIS A 11 -5.74 19.63 -14.64
CA HIS A 11 -4.67 18.74 -15.08
C HIS A 11 -3.33 19.28 -14.62
N MET A 12 -2.47 18.37 -14.16
CA MET A 12 -1.08 18.68 -13.83
C MET A 12 -0.17 17.80 -14.72
N PRO A 13 0.81 18.39 -15.45
CA PRO A 13 1.58 17.64 -16.42
C PRO A 13 2.69 16.78 -15.79
N TRP A 14 2.43 16.11 -14.71
CA TRP A 14 3.32 15.14 -14.06
C TRP A 14 2.56 14.17 -13.14
N LEU A 15 3.27 13.16 -12.65
CA LEU A 15 2.94 12.22 -11.57
C LEU A 15 1.63 11.46 -11.84
N GLU A 16 0.62 11.62 -10.98
CA GLU A 16 -0.65 10.92 -11.06
C GLU A 16 -1.47 11.26 -12.31
N TYR A 17 -1.30 12.47 -12.87
CA TYR A 17 -2.02 12.90 -14.07
C TYR A 17 -1.33 12.54 -15.39
N ARG A 18 -0.01 12.32 -15.35
CA ARG A 18 0.79 11.97 -16.53
C ARG A 18 1.95 11.07 -16.14
N HIS A 19 1.96 9.86 -16.63
CA HIS A 19 3.06 8.92 -16.38
C HIS A 19 3.22 7.93 -17.52
N ALA A 20 4.37 7.25 -17.57
CA ALA A 20 4.59 6.12 -18.45
C ALA A 20 4.38 4.80 -17.70
N THR A 21 3.94 3.76 -18.42
CA THR A 21 3.85 2.40 -17.89
C THR A 21 5.17 1.65 -18.09
N PRO A 22 5.37 0.50 -17.43
CA PRO A 22 6.54 -0.36 -17.68
C PRO A 22 6.65 -0.83 -19.15
N GLU A 23 5.53 -0.94 -19.86
CA GLU A 23 5.45 -1.33 -21.28
C GLU A 23 5.71 -0.15 -22.23
N GLY A 24 6.00 1.04 -21.70
CA GLY A 24 6.28 2.25 -22.47
C GLY A 24 5.03 2.95 -23.04
N LYS A 25 3.82 2.60 -22.56
CA LYS A 25 2.61 3.37 -22.87
C LYS A 25 2.55 4.62 -22.01
N VAL A 26 1.83 5.64 -22.47
CA VAL A 26 1.57 6.88 -21.75
C VAL A 26 0.15 6.86 -21.21
N VAL A 27 0.00 7.23 -19.94
CA VAL A 27 -1.28 7.47 -19.28
C VAL A 27 -1.45 8.97 -19.10
N LEU A 28 -2.60 9.49 -19.54
CA LEU A 28 -3.03 10.86 -19.25
C LEU A 28 -4.35 10.84 -18.49
N ARG A 29 -4.45 11.69 -17.47
CA ARG A 29 -5.65 11.89 -16.65
C ARG A 29 -6.07 13.34 -16.66
N LEU A 30 -7.38 13.58 -16.62
CA LEU A 30 -7.99 14.90 -16.55
C LEU A 30 -9.11 14.86 -15.52
N GLN A 31 -9.12 15.77 -14.57
CA GLN A 31 -10.24 16.00 -13.65
C GLN A 31 -11.21 17.01 -14.23
N THR A 32 -12.52 16.79 -14.04
CA THR A 32 -13.58 17.74 -14.37
C THR A 32 -14.65 17.74 -13.28
N GLY A 33 -15.58 18.67 -13.32
CA GLY A 33 -16.81 18.55 -12.55
C GLY A 33 -17.62 17.33 -13.01
N ARG A 34 -18.34 16.72 -12.06
CA ARG A 34 -19.08 15.48 -12.30
C ARG A 34 -20.18 15.67 -13.34
N GLY A 35 -20.05 14.98 -14.46
CA GLY A 35 -21.02 15.01 -15.55
C GLY A 35 -21.02 16.28 -16.40
N ASP A 36 -20.01 17.15 -16.29
CA ASP A 36 -19.94 18.41 -17.04
C ASP A 36 -19.74 18.21 -18.54
N PHE A 37 -19.01 17.15 -18.91
CA PHE A 37 -18.67 16.88 -20.30
C PHE A 37 -19.22 15.54 -20.77
N SER A 38 -19.72 15.51 -22.00
CA SER A 38 -20.23 14.31 -22.68
C SER A 38 -19.11 13.50 -23.33
N ARG A 39 -18.01 14.17 -23.72
CA ARG A 39 -16.84 13.55 -24.36
C ARG A 39 -15.58 14.33 -24.03
N VAL A 40 -14.49 13.60 -23.81
CA VAL A 40 -13.15 14.15 -23.60
C VAL A 40 -12.17 13.41 -24.49
N ILE A 41 -11.29 14.15 -25.18
CA ILE A 41 -10.29 13.61 -26.11
C ILE A 41 -8.93 14.19 -25.74
N ALA A 42 -7.91 13.34 -25.69
CA ALA A 42 -6.52 13.78 -25.69
C ALA A 42 -6.03 13.83 -27.14
N LYS A 43 -5.61 15.00 -27.60
CA LYS A 43 -4.88 15.16 -28.88
C LYS A 43 -3.40 15.07 -28.59
N VAL A 44 -2.71 14.13 -29.23
CA VAL A 44 -1.33 13.77 -28.94
C VAL A 44 -0.47 13.82 -30.20
N THR A 45 0.71 14.41 -30.10
CA THR A 45 1.67 14.50 -31.20
C THR A 45 3.10 14.41 -30.69
N SER A 46 4.08 14.23 -31.60
CA SER A 46 5.49 14.39 -31.27
C SER A 46 5.89 15.87 -31.27
N ASN A 47 6.78 16.26 -30.34
CA ASN A 47 7.40 17.59 -30.34
C ASN A 47 8.15 17.92 -31.68
N TYR A 48 8.41 16.93 -32.51
CA TYR A 48 9.14 17.07 -33.79
C TYR A 48 8.27 16.91 -35.03
N ASN A 49 6.95 16.88 -34.87
CA ASN A 49 5.98 16.73 -35.94
C ASN A 49 5.77 18.10 -36.67
N TYR A 50 6.86 18.68 -37.17
CA TYR A 50 6.86 19.97 -37.82
C TYR A 50 6.60 19.82 -39.35
N PRO A 51 5.80 20.72 -40.00
CA PRO A 51 5.15 21.91 -39.44
C PRO A 51 3.72 21.67 -38.93
N ASP A 52 3.17 20.47 -39.10
CA ASP A 52 1.73 20.20 -38.97
C ASP A 52 1.26 19.97 -37.52
N TYR A 53 2.18 19.86 -36.59
CA TYR A 53 1.93 19.67 -35.15
C TYR A 53 0.64 18.92 -34.84
N PHE A 54 -0.46 19.62 -34.53
CA PHE A 54 -1.74 19.02 -34.15
C PHE A 54 -2.68 18.74 -35.36
N ALA A 55 -2.36 19.15 -36.56
CA ALA A 55 -3.22 18.90 -37.74
C ALA A 55 -3.44 17.40 -37.99
N ASN A 56 -2.38 16.58 -37.75
CA ASN A 56 -2.42 15.13 -37.87
C ASN A 56 -2.22 14.42 -36.51
N ALA A 57 -2.52 15.10 -35.41
CA ALA A 57 -2.36 14.53 -34.09
C ALA A 57 -3.25 13.30 -33.88
N MET A 58 -2.72 12.30 -33.17
CA MET A 58 -3.51 11.17 -32.70
C MET A 58 -4.59 11.69 -31.74
N GLN A 59 -5.81 11.24 -31.95
CA GLN A 59 -6.94 11.53 -31.05
C GLN A 59 -7.24 10.28 -30.23
N VAL A 60 -7.13 10.40 -28.92
CA VAL A 60 -7.38 9.31 -27.99
C VAL A 60 -8.58 9.69 -27.12
N GLU A 61 -9.69 8.98 -27.29
CA GLU A 61 -10.87 9.21 -26.46
C GLU A 61 -10.60 8.77 -25.04
N MET A 62 -10.94 9.65 -24.10
CA MET A 62 -10.76 9.40 -22.66
C MET A 62 -12.06 8.87 -22.04
N LYS A 63 -11.92 7.94 -21.09
CA LYS A 63 -13.05 7.38 -20.36
C LYS A 63 -12.98 7.78 -18.90
N VAL A 64 -14.14 7.90 -18.25
CA VAL A 64 -14.20 8.09 -16.79
C VAL A 64 -13.67 6.81 -16.12
N ALA A 65 -12.46 6.90 -15.56
CA ALA A 65 -11.81 5.83 -14.82
C ALA A 65 -12.21 5.84 -13.34
N TYR A 66 -12.28 7.04 -12.76
CA TYR A 66 -12.61 7.23 -11.34
C TYR A 66 -13.65 8.33 -11.19
N ARG A 67 -14.44 8.25 -10.12
CA ARG A 67 -15.50 9.20 -9.84
C ARG A 67 -15.65 9.40 -8.35
N ASP A 68 -15.74 10.65 -7.90
CA ASP A 68 -16.16 10.96 -6.55
C ASP A 68 -17.51 11.72 -6.52
N GLU A 69 -17.85 12.30 -5.39
CA GLU A 69 -19.11 13.05 -5.21
C GLU A 69 -19.21 14.28 -6.13
N PHE A 70 -18.07 14.92 -6.45
CA PHE A 70 -17.99 16.19 -7.16
C PHE A 70 -17.30 16.13 -8.51
N HIS A 71 -16.45 15.08 -8.75
CA HIS A 71 -15.56 15.04 -9.88
C HIS A 71 -15.68 13.75 -10.69
N ASP A 72 -15.38 13.87 -11.98
CA ASP A 72 -15.01 12.77 -12.87
C ASP A 72 -13.52 12.89 -13.20
N TRP A 73 -12.77 11.77 -13.10
CA TRP A 73 -11.42 11.65 -13.64
C TRP A 73 -11.46 10.82 -14.91
N TYR A 74 -11.18 11.50 -16.01
CA TYR A 74 -11.00 10.87 -17.30
C TYR A 74 -9.58 10.33 -17.43
N GLU A 75 -9.44 9.16 -18.04
CA GLU A 75 -8.16 8.53 -18.31
C GLU A 75 -8.11 8.01 -19.74
N CYS A 76 -6.93 8.12 -20.38
CA CYS A 76 -6.61 7.37 -21.57
C CYS A 76 -5.20 6.77 -21.47
N VAL A 77 -5.00 5.67 -22.21
CA VAL A 77 -3.72 4.98 -22.33
C VAL A 77 -3.41 4.82 -23.82
N PHE A 78 -2.21 5.19 -24.25
CA PHE A 78 -1.80 5.07 -25.65
C PHE A 78 -0.30 4.77 -25.77
N THR A 79 0.09 4.22 -26.92
CA THR A 79 1.50 4.05 -27.29
C THR A 79 1.95 5.29 -28.06
N PRO A 80 2.90 6.09 -27.54
CA PRO A 80 3.38 7.27 -28.26
C PRO A 80 4.26 6.88 -29.44
N GLU A 81 4.21 7.65 -30.53
CA GLU A 81 5.11 7.49 -31.66
C GLU A 81 6.55 7.86 -31.30
N ASP A 82 6.72 8.79 -30.38
CA ASP A 82 8.00 9.32 -29.90
C ASP A 82 7.93 9.58 -28.42
N VAL A 83 9.03 9.39 -27.69
CA VAL A 83 9.13 9.66 -26.23
C VAL A 83 8.98 11.14 -25.89
N ARG A 84 9.02 12.04 -26.89
CA ARG A 84 8.88 13.50 -26.72
C ARG A 84 7.46 13.94 -27.06
N VAL A 85 6.54 13.58 -26.20
CA VAL A 85 5.10 13.77 -26.39
C VAL A 85 4.70 15.22 -26.11
N LYS A 86 3.87 15.76 -26.99
CA LYS A 86 3.08 16.98 -26.78
C LYS A 86 1.60 16.64 -26.83
N TYR A 87 0.79 17.27 -25.99
CA TYR A 87 -0.65 16.98 -25.93
C TYR A 87 -1.46 18.16 -25.40
N LEU A 88 -2.75 18.13 -25.75
CA LEU A 88 -3.79 18.97 -25.19
C LEU A 88 -5.09 18.18 -25.08
N PHE A 89 -6.07 18.71 -24.36
CA PHE A 89 -7.36 18.06 -24.21
C PHE A 89 -8.44 18.87 -24.94
N VAL A 90 -9.37 18.15 -25.57
CA VAL A 90 -10.61 18.69 -26.11
C VAL A 90 -11.76 18.15 -25.29
N LEU A 91 -12.57 19.07 -24.73
CA LEU A 91 -13.69 18.76 -23.86
C LEU A 91 -14.99 19.21 -24.56
N GLU A 92 -15.90 18.28 -24.76
CA GLU A 92 -17.18 18.53 -25.44
C GLU A 92 -18.34 18.45 -24.44
N SER A 93 -19.12 19.51 -24.33
CA SER A 93 -20.45 19.48 -23.74
C SER A 93 -21.50 19.56 -24.85
N ASP A 94 -22.79 19.43 -24.50
CA ASP A 94 -23.92 19.30 -25.48
C ASP A 94 -23.87 20.28 -26.66
N GLU A 95 -23.35 21.48 -26.50
CA GLU A 95 -23.33 22.55 -27.55
C GLU A 95 -21.98 23.29 -27.62
N GLN A 96 -21.01 22.95 -26.76
CA GLN A 96 -19.80 23.75 -26.61
C GLN A 96 -18.55 22.88 -26.61
N ILE A 97 -17.49 23.38 -27.21
CA ILE A 97 -16.17 22.76 -27.24
C ILE A 97 -15.19 23.66 -26.50
N PHE A 98 -14.39 23.03 -25.65
CA PHE A 98 -13.30 23.68 -24.93
C PHE A 98 -11.99 22.96 -25.24
N LYS A 99 -10.89 23.67 -25.16
CA LYS A 99 -9.54 23.11 -25.25
C LYS A 99 -8.74 23.48 -24.02
N LEU A 100 -8.06 22.51 -23.44
CA LEU A 100 -7.18 22.72 -22.30
C LEU A 100 -5.75 22.39 -22.71
N ASP A 101 -4.86 23.35 -22.57
CA ASP A 101 -3.43 23.25 -22.73
C ASP A 101 -2.68 23.85 -21.54
N ALA A 102 -1.35 24.02 -21.63
CA ALA A 102 -0.54 24.54 -20.53
C ALA A 102 -0.78 26.05 -20.28
N ALA A 103 -1.34 26.77 -21.25
CA ALA A 103 -1.74 28.18 -21.07
C ALA A 103 -3.10 28.32 -20.35
N GLY A 104 -3.94 27.27 -20.36
CA GLY A 104 -5.21 27.26 -19.66
C GLY A 104 -6.37 26.64 -20.42
N LEU A 105 -7.59 26.92 -19.97
CA LEU A 105 -8.82 26.47 -20.60
C LEU A 105 -9.34 27.55 -21.57
N HIS A 106 -9.53 27.16 -22.83
CA HIS A 106 -9.95 28.03 -23.93
C HIS A 106 -11.32 27.63 -24.46
N PHE A 107 -12.09 28.62 -24.90
CA PHE A 107 -13.44 28.45 -25.41
C PHE A 107 -13.43 28.43 -26.94
N GLY A 108 -14.17 27.50 -27.54
CA GLY A 108 -14.46 27.43 -28.96
C GLY A 108 -13.65 26.38 -29.73
N ALA A 109 -14.29 25.79 -30.74
CA ALA A 109 -13.66 24.80 -31.61
C ALA A 109 -12.51 25.40 -32.45
N ASP A 110 -12.59 26.68 -32.77
CA ASP A 110 -11.66 27.41 -33.64
C ASP A 110 -10.43 27.94 -32.88
N TYR A 111 -10.29 27.64 -31.57
CA TYR A 111 -9.09 28.00 -30.82
C TYR A 111 -7.85 27.39 -31.48
N TYR A 112 -6.87 28.24 -31.77
CA TYR A 112 -5.62 27.80 -32.42
C TYR A 112 -4.78 26.94 -31.45
N GLU A 113 -4.37 25.77 -31.92
CA GLU A 113 -3.62 24.79 -31.15
C GLU A 113 -2.11 25.04 -31.34
N ASP A 114 -1.52 25.87 -30.47
CA ASP A 114 -0.09 26.16 -30.50
C ASP A 114 0.71 25.07 -29.79
N ILE A 115 1.72 24.52 -30.48
CA ILE A 115 2.61 23.52 -29.92
C ILE A 115 3.43 24.03 -28.73
N SER A 116 3.69 25.35 -28.66
CA SER A 116 4.45 25.95 -27.56
C SER A 116 3.62 26.04 -26.28
N GLU A 117 2.30 26.10 -26.40
CA GLU A 117 1.33 26.15 -25.29
C GLU A 117 0.82 24.76 -24.90
N ALA A 118 1.11 23.73 -25.70
CA ALA A 118 0.71 22.37 -25.38
C ALA A 118 1.47 21.81 -24.17
N PHE A 119 0.80 20.98 -23.39
CA PHE A 119 1.49 20.19 -22.35
C PHE A 119 2.59 19.33 -22.96
N ALA A 120 3.65 19.11 -22.19
CA ALA A 120 4.79 18.35 -22.65
C ALA A 120 5.14 17.17 -21.73
N PHE A 121 5.45 16.01 -22.34
CA PHE A 121 6.11 14.89 -21.69
C PHE A 121 7.35 14.52 -22.52
N ALA A 122 8.43 15.29 -22.33
CA ALA A 122 9.60 15.25 -23.19
C ALA A 122 10.49 13.99 -23.02
N TYR A 123 10.15 13.10 -22.10
CA TYR A 123 10.90 11.88 -21.80
C TYR A 123 9.96 10.76 -21.30
N ALA A 124 8.97 10.42 -22.11
CA ALA A 124 8.00 9.36 -21.82
C ALA A 124 8.63 7.96 -21.95
N TYR A 125 9.78 7.74 -21.29
CA TYR A 125 10.40 6.42 -21.22
C TYR A 125 9.61 5.49 -20.31
N ALA A 126 9.70 4.19 -20.60
CA ALA A 126 9.10 3.15 -19.77
C ALA A 126 9.47 3.31 -18.29
N ALA A 127 8.47 3.26 -17.44
CA ALA A 127 8.67 3.30 -15.98
C ALA A 127 9.32 1.99 -15.50
N PRO A 128 10.09 2.01 -14.41
CA PRO A 128 10.57 0.78 -13.78
C PRO A 128 9.39 -0.14 -13.42
N ALA A 129 9.50 -1.42 -13.77
CA ALA A 129 8.54 -2.43 -13.35
C ALA A 129 8.65 -2.69 -11.85
N MET A 130 7.54 -3.02 -11.20
CA MET A 130 7.54 -3.55 -9.84
C MET A 130 7.86 -5.05 -9.87
N PRO A 131 8.54 -5.59 -8.85
CA PRO A 131 8.77 -7.02 -8.75
C PRO A 131 7.45 -7.80 -8.81
N GLU A 132 7.36 -8.82 -9.66
CA GLU A 132 6.12 -9.58 -9.84
C GLU A 132 5.63 -10.24 -8.55
N TRP A 133 6.55 -10.69 -7.71
CA TRP A 133 6.22 -11.30 -6.43
C TRP A 133 5.50 -10.33 -5.47
N ALA A 134 5.76 -9.02 -5.59
CA ALA A 134 5.19 -8.00 -4.70
C ALA A 134 3.77 -7.58 -5.10
N LYS A 135 3.38 -7.77 -6.39
CA LYS A 135 2.09 -7.35 -6.89
C LYS A 135 0.95 -8.17 -6.28
N GLY A 136 0.14 -7.53 -5.46
CA GLY A 136 -1.03 -8.13 -4.83
C GLY A 136 -0.72 -9.30 -3.90
N CYS A 137 0.52 -9.45 -3.43
CA CYS A 137 0.92 -10.53 -2.53
C CYS A 137 0.25 -10.40 -1.16
N VAL A 138 0.02 -11.53 -0.51
CA VAL A 138 -0.47 -11.58 0.87
C VAL A 138 0.73 -11.51 1.82
N GLY A 139 0.78 -10.43 2.60
CA GLY A 139 1.82 -10.21 3.60
C GLY A 139 1.37 -10.53 5.02
N TYR A 140 2.35 -10.76 5.90
CA TYR A 140 2.11 -11.03 7.32
C TYR A 140 3.14 -10.29 8.17
N GLN A 141 2.66 -9.42 9.06
CA GLN A 141 3.51 -8.64 9.95
C GLN A 141 3.76 -9.39 11.25
N ILE A 142 5.04 -9.56 11.59
CA ILE A 142 5.51 -10.20 12.84
C ILE A 142 6.14 -9.16 13.76
N PHE A 143 5.79 -9.23 15.05
CA PHE A 143 6.53 -8.62 16.14
C PHE A 143 7.34 -9.74 16.83
N PRO A 144 8.66 -9.87 16.59
CA PRO A 144 9.42 -11.07 16.93
C PRO A 144 9.30 -11.52 18.38
N ASP A 145 9.44 -10.60 19.33
CA ASP A 145 9.35 -10.89 20.76
C ASP A 145 8.00 -11.49 21.20
N ARG A 146 6.93 -11.23 20.43
CA ARG A 146 5.54 -11.55 20.76
C ARG A 146 4.92 -12.64 19.89
N PHE A 147 5.65 -13.12 18.86
CA PHE A 147 5.08 -14.04 17.87
C PHE A 147 5.18 -15.51 18.30
N ARG A 148 6.40 -16.02 18.48
CA ARG A 148 6.63 -17.40 18.89
C ARG A 148 7.98 -17.55 19.58
N ARG A 149 7.96 -18.21 20.76
CA ARG A 149 9.16 -18.58 21.48
C ARG A 149 9.55 -20.02 21.14
N GLU A 150 10.83 -20.24 20.93
CA GLU A 150 11.43 -21.57 20.80
C GLU A 150 12.70 -21.63 21.65
N GLY A 151 12.95 -22.75 22.32
CA GLY A 151 14.07 -22.96 23.25
C GLY A 151 13.67 -22.90 24.72
N GLU A 152 14.67 -22.83 25.60
CA GLU A 152 14.47 -22.81 27.05
C GLU A 152 13.93 -21.45 27.52
N ASN A 153 13.20 -21.47 28.64
CA ASN A 153 12.73 -20.24 29.28
C ASN A 153 13.91 -19.54 29.97
N GLU A 154 14.31 -18.41 29.44
CA GLU A 154 15.30 -17.57 30.10
C GLU A 154 14.68 -16.85 31.33
N PRO A 155 15.48 -16.62 32.40
CA PRO A 155 15.04 -15.84 33.54
C PRO A 155 14.64 -14.41 33.13
N GLY A 156 13.56 -13.90 33.67
CA GLY A 156 13.10 -12.52 33.44
C GLY A 156 12.13 -12.34 32.27
N LEU A 157 11.74 -13.44 31.59
CA LEU A 157 10.69 -13.39 30.59
C LEU A 157 9.30 -13.42 31.22
N GLU A 158 8.38 -12.64 30.66
CA GLU A 158 6.97 -12.67 31.05
C GLU A 158 6.31 -14.00 30.62
N PRO A 159 5.29 -14.46 31.37
CA PRO A 159 4.47 -15.58 30.96
C PRO A 159 3.82 -15.33 29.61
N TRP A 160 3.84 -16.29 28.68
CA TRP A 160 3.27 -16.15 27.33
C TRP A 160 1.76 -15.87 27.32
N THR A 161 1.06 -16.15 28.39
CA THR A 161 -0.39 -15.93 28.57
C THR A 161 -0.67 -14.76 29.53
N SER A 162 0.22 -13.76 29.58
CA SER A 162 0.03 -12.61 30.48
C SER A 162 -1.22 -11.81 30.11
N ASP A 163 -1.98 -11.42 31.13
CA ASP A 163 -3.12 -10.50 31.01
C ASP A 163 -2.68 -9.02 30.92
N ARG A 164 -1.38 -8.76 30.99
CA ARG A 164 -0.80 -7.43 30.97
C ARG A 164 0.24 -7.33 29.86
N VAL A 165 0.34 -6.16 29.27
CA VAL A 165 1.38 -5.84 28.29
C VAL A 165 1.93 -4.44 28.56
N GLN A 166 3.27 -4.31 28.47
CA GLN A 166 4.01 -3.05 28.53
C GLN A 166 5.15 -3.12 27.54
N ASN A 167 5.71 -1.97 27.19
CA ASN A 167 6.81 -1.91 26.22
C ASN A 167 8.12 -2.51 26.78
N GLU A 168 8.28 -2.49 28.10
CA GLU A 168 9.42 -3.07 28.81
C GLU A 168 9.35 -4.59 28.91
N PHE A 169 8.17 -5.18 28.78
CA PHE A 169 7.97 -6.62 28.91
C PHE A 169 8.61 -7.37 27.74
N ARG A 170 9.26 -8.49 28.06
CA ARG A 170 9.86 -9.41 27.09
C ARG A 170 9.20 -10.77 27.22
N TYR A 171 8.72 -11.30 26.12
CA TYR A 171 8.07 -12.61 26.06
C TYR A 171 8.96 -13.68 25.45
N GLY A 172 10.12 -13.28 24.89
CA GLY A 172 11.16 -14.18 24.39
C GLY A 172 10.83 -14.87 23.07
N GLY A 173 9.92 -14.31 22.27
CA GLY A 173 9.78 -14.72 20.87
C GLY A 173 11.09 -14.47 20.13
N ASN A 174 11.45 -15.37 19.19
CA ASN A 174 12.76 -15.37 18.56
C ASN A 174 12.74 -15.91 17.11
N LEU A 175 13.87 -15.79 16.41
CA LEU A 175 14.01 -16.22 15.02
C LEU A 175 13.74 -17.72 14.84
N ARG A 176 14.18 -18.56 15.78
CA ARG A 176 13.88 -20.00 15.77
C ARG A 176 12.38 -20.28 15.86
N GLY A 177 11.65 -19.50 16.67
CA GLY A 177 10.20 -19.55 16.75
C GLY A 177 9.53 -19.15 15.42
N ILE A 178 10.05 -18.12 14.74
CA ILE A 178 9.54 -17.71 13.42
C ILE A 178 9.79 -18.81 12.38
N ILE A 179 11.00 -19.40 12.33
CA ILE A 179 11.33 -20.54 11.44
C ILE A 179 10.33 -21.68 11.67
N LYS A 180 10.04 -22.02 12.92
CA LYS A 180 9.10 -23.09 13.26
C LYS A 180 7.64 -22.77 12.89
N ALA A 181 7.32 -21.50 12.70
CA ALA A 181 6.00 -21.06 12.26
C ALA A 181 5.85 -20.97 10.72
N VAL A 182 6.90 -21.20 9.93
CA VAL A 182 6.84 -21.14 8.46
C VAL A 182 5.75 -22.06 7.87
N PRO A 183 5.54 -23.30 8.34
CA PRO A 183 4.42 -24.12 7.85
C PRO A 183 3.04 -23.51 8.10
N TYR A 184 2.82 -22.86 9.24
CA TYR A 184 1.59 -22.14 9.56
C TYR A 184 1.37 -20.97 8.60
N LEU A 185 2.40 -20.16 8.38
CA LEU A 185 2.33 -19.02 7.44
C LEU A 185 2.01 -19.48 6.02
N LYS A 186 2.63 -20.58 5.59
CA LYS A 186 2.35 -21.19 4.28
C LYS A 186 0.91 -21.68 4.16
N GLU A 187 0.41 -22.38 5.17
CA GLU A 187 -0.98 -22.86 5.20
C GLU A 187 -1.98 -21.70 5.17
N LEU A 188 -1.69 -20.62 5.88
CA LEU A 188 -2.50 -19.38 5.86
C LEU A 188 -2.50 -18.71 4.47
N GLY A 189 -1.55 -19.02 3.60
CA GLY A 189 -1.42 -18.44 2.26
C GLY A 189 -0.53 -17.19 2.20
N VAL A 190 0.34 -16.99 3.19
CA VAL A 190 1.32 -15.89 3.24
C VAL A 190 2.37 -16.04 2.15
N GLN A 191 2.70 -14.95 1.48
CA GLN A 191 3.72 -14.85 0.43
C GLN A 191 4.87 -13.90 0.79
N MET A 192 4.67 -13.05 1.81
CA MET A 192 5.67 -12.11 2.30
C MET A 192 5.55 -11.97 3.82
N VAL A 193 6.67 -12.03 4.51
CA VAL A 193 6.78 -11.73 5.94
C VAL A 193 7.44 -10.37 6.10
N TYR A 194 6.83 -9.49 6.88
CA TYR A 194 7.42 -8.26 7.37
C TYR A 194 7.69 -8.40 8.87
N SER A 195 8.91 -8.16 9.29
CA SER A 195 9.28 -8.15 10.70
C SER A 195 9.62 -6.76 11.20
N THR A 196 9.08 -6.38 12.36
CA THR A 196 9.56 -5.20 13.10
C THR A 196 11.04 -5.34 13.45
N PRO A 197 11.75 -4.27 13.95
CA PRO A 197 13.21 -4.28 14.05
C PRO A 197 13.79 -5.49 14.80
N MET A 198 14.91 -6.01 14.28
CA MET A 198 15.61 -7.18 14.82
C MET A 198 17.00 -6.86 15.37
N PHE A 199 17.48 -5.62 15.21
CA PHE A 199 18.83 -5.24 15.61
C PHE A 199 18.98 -5.06 17.12
N LEU A 200 20.23 -5.09 17.59
CA LEU A 200 20.57 -4.95 19.01
C LEU A 200 19.97 -3.68 19.62
N SER A 201 19.20 -3.87 20.70
CA SER A 201 18.54 -2.81 21.45
C SER A 201 18.22 -3.28 22.87
N ASP A 202 17.89 -2.37 23.78
CA ASP A 202 17.42 -2.71 25.13
C ASP A 202 15.89 -2.76 25.27
N SER A 203 15.15 -2.35 24.24
CA SER A 203 13.68 -2.44 24.22
C SER A 203 13.17 -3.71 23.53
N SER A 204 11.95 -4.15 23.86
CA SER A 204 11.32 -5.27 23.17
C SER A 204 10.90 -4.93 21.74
N HIS A 205 10.66 -3.65 21.43
CA HIS A 205 10.30 -3.16 20.09
C HIS A 205 11.50 -2.89 19.19
N ARG A 206 12.68 -2.61 19.74
CA ARG A 206 13.97 -2.39 19.04
C ARG A 206 14.04 -1.19 18.10
N TYR A 207 13.10 -0.26 18.21
CA TYR A 207 13.18 0.99 17.43
C TYR A 207 14.31 1.92 17.89
N ASN A 208 14.84 1.77 19.12
CA ASN A 208 16.04 2.45 19.62
C ASN A 208 17.29 1.58 19.39
N THR A 209 17.68 1.38 18.15
CA THR A 209 18.79 0.50 17.73
C THR A 209 20.16 0.98 18.23
N PHE A 210 20.97 0.06 18.75
CA PHE A 210 22.34 0.31 19.24
C PHE A 210 23.43 -0.14 18.27
N ASP A 211 23.19 -1.23 17.53
CA ASP A 211 24.12 -1.75 16.52
C ASP A 211 23.34 -2.31 15.34
N TYR A 212 23.50 -1.68 14.19
CA TYR A 212 22.79 -2.03 12.96
C TYR A 212 23.42 -3.20 12.19
N PHE A 213 24.61 -3.68 12.60
CA PHE A 213 25.26 -4.86 12.01
C PHE A 213 25.15 -6.10 12.90
N ARG A 214 24.34 -6.04 13.93
CA ARG A 214 24.17 -7.12 14.89
C ARG A 214 22.70 -7.40 15.18
N ILE A 215 22.29 -8.65 14.99
CA ILE A 215 20.98 -9.12 15.48
C ILE A 215 20.97 -9.09 17.01
N ASP A 216 19.86 -8.71 17.60
CA ASP A 216 19.67 -8.78 19.05
C ASP A 216 19.84 -10.23 19.51
N PRO A 217 20.79 -10.53 20.43
CA PRO A 217 21.02 -11.90 20.91
C PRO A 217 19.77 -12.57 21.51
N LEU A 218 18.80 -11.80 21.99
CA LEU A 218 17.53 -12.33 22.47
C LEU A 218 16.63 -12.84 21.33
N LEU A 219 16.86 -12.40 20.10
CA LEU A 219 16.17 -12.93 18.92
C LEU A 219 16.92 -14.08 18.27
N GLY A 220 18.24 -14.09 18.38
CA GLY A 220 19.10 -15.08 17.73
C GLY A 220 20.37 -14.50 17.14
N THR A 221 20.86 -15.13 16.09
CA THR A 221 22.12 -14.79 15.41
C THR A 221 21.88 -14.39 13.95
N GLU A 222 22.95 -13.94 13.28
CA GLU A 222 22.94 -13.70 11.82
C GLU A 222 22.64 -15.01 11.06
N GLU A 223 23.19 -16.13 11.55
CA GLU A 223 22.94 -17.46 10.98
C GLU A 223 21.47 -17.85 11.08
N ASP A 224 20.82 -17.55 12.22
CA ASP A 224 19.38 -17.78 12.40
C ASP A 224 18.54 -16.94 11.43
N LEU A 225 18.93 -15.67 11.19
CA LEU A 225 18.24 -14.83 10.22
C LEU A 225 18.42 -15.35 8.78
N ARG A 226 19.63 -15.80 8.42
CA ARG A 226 19.87 -16.40 7.11
C ARG A 226 19.06 -17.68 6.92
N GLU A 227 19.04 -18.56 7.93
CA GLU A 227 18.22 -19.78 7.90
C GLU A 227 16.72 -19.44 7.77
N LEU A 228 16.24 -18.38 8.44
CA LEU A 228 14.87 -17.91 8.27
C LEU A 228 14.59 -17.50 6.83
N CYS A 229 15.47 -16.70 6.22
CA CYS A 229 15.33 -16.31 4.81
C CYS A 229 15.30 -17.52 3.89
N ASP A 230 16.24 -18.45 4.06
CA ASP A 230 16.35 -19.66 3.24
C ASP A 230 15.08 -20.53 3.37
N GLU A 231 14.53 -20.69 4.59
CA GLU A 231 13.31 -21.47 4.82
C GLU A 231 12.06 -20.75 4.26
N LEU A 232 11.99 -19.43 4.37
CA LEU A 232 10.92 -18.64 3.72
C LEU A 232 10.98 -18.79 2.20
N HIS A 233 12.15 -18.60 1.59
CA HIS A 233 12.35 -18.72 0.14
C HIS A 233 12.00 -20.11 -0.39
N LYS A 234 12.44 -21.17 0.30
CA LYS A 234 12.08 -22.56 -0.02
C LYS A 234 10.56 -22.80 -0.01
N ASN A 235 9.83 -22.04 0.78
CA ASN A 235 8.36 -22.10 0.85
C ASN A 235 7.66 -21.04 -0.02
N GLY A 236 8.38 -20.33 -0.89
CA GLY A 236 7.83 -19.33 -1.81
C GLY A 236 7.47 -17.99 -1.16
N MET A 237 8.00 -17.72 0.03
CA MET A 237 7.78 -16.48 0.77
C MET A 237 9.00 -15.58 0.74
N LYS A 238 8.79 -14.27 0.92
CA LYS A 238 9.80 -13.21 0.96
C LYS A 238 9.93 -12.63 2.36
N LEU A 239 11.11 -12.04 2.70
CA LEU A 239 11.34 -11.36 3.98
C LEU A 239 11.65 -9.88 3.78
N ILE A 240 10.85 -9.02 4.44
CA ILE A 240 11.09 -7.60 4.56
C ILE A 240 11.48 -7.29 6.01
N MET A 241 12.62 -6.61 6.17
CA MET A 241 13.07 -6.14 7.48
C MET A 241 12.71 -4.68 7.70
N ASP A 242 12.60 -4.29 8.97
CA ASP A 242 12.42 -2.91 9.38
C ASP A 242 13.76 -2.18 9.50
N GLY A 243 13.90 -1.05 8.83
CA GLY A 243 15.06 -0.17 8.86
C GLY A 243 14.76 1.14 9.58
N VAL A 244 15.29 1.30 10.79
CA VAL A 244 15.13 2.50 11.59
C VAL A 244 16.32 3.43 11.35
N PHE A 245 16.19 4.33 10.37
CA PHE A 245 17.29 5.22 9.94
C PHE A 245 16.98 6.70 10.19
N ASN A 246 15.80 7.02 10.70
CA ASN A 246 15.48 8.37 11.14
C ASN A 246 16.21 8.73 12.44
N HIS A 247 16.41 7.78 13.32
CA HIS A 247 17.02 7.94 14.65
C HIS A 247 17.76 6.66 15.04
N SER A 248 18.59 6.77 16.07
CA SER A 248 19.24 5.62 16.71
C SER A 248 18.84 5.51 18.18
N GLY A 249 19.32 4.52 18.89
CA GLY A 249 19.30 4.50 20.35
C GLY A 249 20.47 5.30 20.93
N VAL A 250 20.37 5.71 22.20
CA VAL A 250 21.43 6.46 22.90
C VAL A 250 22.69 5.64 23.14
N GLU A 251 22.60 4.32 23.14
CA GLU A 251 23.75 3.41 23.26
C GLU A 251 24.46 3.16 21.92
N PHE A 252 23.99 3.73 20.82
CA PHE A 252 24.69 3.67 19.53
C PHE A 252 26.07 4.30 19.66
N ALA A 253 27.13 3.53 19.37
CA ALA A 253 28.51 3.93 19.63
C ALA A 253 28.90 5.30 19.02
N PRO A 254 28.52 5.65 17.77
CA PRO A 254 28.73 6.98 17.23
C PRO A 254 28.04 8.08 18.02
N PHE A 255 26.82 7.87 18.55
CA PHE A 255 26.13 8.86 19.37
C PHE A 255 26.82 9.08 20.71
N LYS A 256 27.23 8.01 21.38
CA LYS A 256 27.97 8.09 22.66
C LYS A 256 29.27 8.88 22.49
N ASP A 257 30.05 8.58 21.47
CA ASP A 257 31.29 9.29 21.17
C ASP A 257 31.04 10.77 20.86
N ALA A 258 29.99 11.07 20.07
CA ALA A 258 29.60 12.45 19.74
C ALA A 258 29.14 13.24 20.98
N LYS A 259 28.36 12.60 21.85
CA LYS A 259 27.85 13.20 23.09
C LYS A 259 28.97 13.46 24.10
N GLU A 260 29.93 12.53 24.22
CA GLU A 260 31.07 12.64 25.15
C GLU A 260 32.11 13.68 24.71
N LYS A 261 32.51 13.64 23.42
CA LYS A 261 33.60 14.46 22.88
C LYS A 261 33.15 15.78 22.27
N GLY A 262 31.84 15.96 22.08
CA GLY A 262 31.31 17.14 21.41
C GLY A 262 31.89 17.30 20.00
N LYS A 263 32.28 18.51 19.62
CA LYS A 263 32.81 18.83 18.28
C LYS A 263 34.13 18.14 17.92
N ASP A 264 34.82 17.55 18.89
CA ASP A 264 36.05 16.78 18.65
C ASP A 264 35.75 15.35 18.17
N SER A 265 34.53 14.91 18.25
CA SER A 265 34.09 13.62 17.67
C SER A 265 33.93 13.73 16.16
N LYS A 266 34.45 12.74 15.42
CA LYS A 266 34.18 12.61 13.98
C LYS A 266 32.70 12.34 13.68
N TYR A 267 31.93 11.89 14.66
CA TYR A 267 30.50 11.60 14.55
C TYR A 267 29.59 12.76 14.97
N TYR A 268 30.18 13.92 15.43
CA TYR A 268 29.37 15.03 15.95
C TYR A 268 28.28 15.46 14.95
N ASN A 269 28.62 15.59 13.68
CA ASN A 269 27.71 16.03 12.62
C ASN A 269 26.78 14.89 12.10
N TRP A 270 26.84 13.70 12.68
CA TRP A 270 25.88 12.64 12.40
C TRP A 270 24.55 12.85 13.13
N PHE A 271 24.52 13.79 14.09
CA PHE A 271 23.37 14.13 14.91
C PHE A 271 23.14 15.63 14.91
N PHE A 272 21.96 16.04 15.32
CA PHE A 272 21.60 17.44 15.48
C PHE A 272 21.68 17.84 16.95
N PHE A 273 22.85 18.32 17.40
CA PHE A 273 23.00 18.86 18.75
C PHE A 273 22.42 20.28 18.80
N ASP A 274 21.46 20.49 19.71
CA ASP A 274 20.68 21.71 19.83
C ASP A 274 20.44 22.03 21.31
N ASN A 275 21.02 23.15 21.79
CA ASN A 275 20.89 23.56 23.17
C ASN A 275 19.47 24.10 23.51
N THR A 276 18.59 24.24 22.54
CA THR A 276 17.18 24.62 22.80
C THR A 276 16.35 23.41 23.20
N GLU A 277 16.81 22.21 22.88
CA GLU A 277 16.18 20.96 23.32
C GLU A 277 16.58 20.61 24.75
N GLU A 278 15.67 20.12 25.55
CA GLU A 278 15.89 19.76 26.96
C GLU A 278 17.02 18.74 27.11
N CYS A 279 17.10 17.76 26.22
CA CYS A 279 18.16 16.74 26.22
C CYS A 279 19.46 17.18 25.51
N GLY A 280 19.49 18.38 24.88
CA GLY A 280 20.65 18.94 24.19
C GLY A 280 20.86 18.45 22.76
N TYR A 281 19.90 17.75 22.18
CA TYR A 281 19.93 17.24 20.79
C TYR A 281 18.50 16.95 20.29
N GLN A 282 18.30 16.98 18.97
CA GLN A 282 17.02 16.62 18.36
C GLN A 282 16.76 15.12 18.47
N THR A 283 15.49 14.76 18.61
CA THR A 283 15.02 13.40 18.83
C THR A 283 13.89 13.03 17.85
N PHE A 284 13.58 11.76 17.74
CA PHE A 284 12.28 11.33 17.20
C PHE A 284 11.17 11.69 18.19
N GLY A 285 10.21 12.48 17.73
CA GLY A 285 9.15 13.01 18.60
C GLY A 285 9.74 13.71 19.84
N HIS A 286 9.34 13.29 21.04
CA HIS A 286 9.82 13.81 22.32
C HIS A 286 10.56 12.74 23.15
N TRP A 287 11.16 11.74 22.46
CA TRP A 287 11.78 10.59 23.12
C TRP A 287 13.30 10.77 23.25
N PRO A 288 13.84 11.17 24.44
CA PRO A 288 15.27 11.45 24.61
C PRO A 288 16.20 10.27 24.32
N TYR A 289 15.67 9.03 24.32
CA TYR A 289 16.44 7.83 24.02
C TYR A 289 16.50 7.49 22.52
N MET A 290 15.94 8.37 21.65
CA MET A 290 15.93 8.21 20.18
C MET A 290 16.54 9.43 19.47
N PRO A 291 17.88 9.66 19.55
CA PRO A 291 18.55 10.79 18.90
C PRO A 291 18.41 10.76 17.38
N LYS A 292 18.02 11.89 16.80
CA LYS A 292 17.82 12.11 15.37
C LYS A 292 19.12 11.96 14.59
N LEU A 293 19.12 11.17 13.52
CA LEU A 293 20.26 10.99 12.61
C LEU A 293 20.25 12.05 11.51
N ASN A 294 21.43 12.56 11.19
CA ASN A 294 21.68 13.49 10.08
C ASN A 294 22.17 12.75 8.84
N LEU A 295 21.24 12.24 8.05
CA LEU A 295 21.55 11.54 6.79
C LEU A 295 21.90 12.48 5.61
N GLN A 296 21.96 13.80 5.84
CA GLN A 296 22.61 14.73 4.93
C GLN A 296 24.14 14.69 5.04
N ASN A 297 24.66 14.22 6.20
CA ASN A 297 26.09 14.00 6.37
C ASN A 297 26.53 12.78 5.54
N PRO A 298 27.52 12.92 4.62
CA PRO A 298 27.92 11.84 3.71
C PRO A 298 28.44 10.58 4.42
N ASP A 299 29.18 10.72 5.51
CA ASP A 299 29.74 9.59 6.25
C ASP A 299 28.62 8.82 6.99
N CYS A 300 27.64 9.54 7.54
CA CYS A 300 26.45 8.96 8.15
C CYS A 300 25.62 8.22 7.09
N ALA A 301 25.36 8.86 5.96
CA ALA A 301 24.63 8.25 4.84
C ALA A 301 25.32 6.97 4.34
N GLU A 302 26.63 7.00 4.11
CA GLU A 302 27.39 5.83 3.67
C GLU A 302 27.35 4.68 4.70
N TYR A 303 27.37 4.98 5.99
CA TYR A 303 27.21 3.96 7.03
C TYR A 303 25.88 3.22 6.86
N PHE A 304 24.76 3.94 6.69
CA PHE A 304 23.42 3.33 6.57
C PHE A 304 23.20 2.68 5.19
N LEU A 305 23.83 3.16 4.12
CA LEU A 305 23.86 2.46 2.83
C LEU A 305 24.55 1.09 2.97
N ARG A 306 25.67 1.04 3.72
CA ARG A 306 26.36 -0.23 4.00
C ARG A 306 25.50 -1.18 4.86
N VAL A 307 24.77 -0.67 5.85
CA VAL A 307 23.83 -1.46 6.64
C VAL A 307 22.80 -2.12 5.72
N GLY A 308 22.16 -1.34 4.86
CA GLY A 308 21.14 -1.85 3.93
C GLY A 308 21.66 -2.94 3.01
N ARG A 309 22.86 -2.71 2.43
CA ARG A 309 23.52 -3.67 1.55
C ARG A 309 23.92 -4.95 2.29
N TYR A 310 24.47 -4.82 3.50
CA TYR A 310 24.98 -5.95 4.28
C TYR A 310 23.91 -7.04 4.48
N TRP A 311 22.73 -6.69 4.93
CA TRP A 311 21.69 -7.67 5.21
C TRP A 311 21.09 -8.29 3.95
N ILE A 312 21.04 -7.55 2.83
CA ILE A 312 20.66 -8.12 1.52
C ILE A 312 21.71 -9.15 1.07
N GLU A 313 23.00 -8.83 1.13
CA GLU A 313 24.07 -9.70 0.63
C GLU A 313 24.39 -10.88 1.56
N LYS A 314 24.21 -10.73 2.88
CA LYS A 314 24.57 -11.75 3.88
C LYS A 314 23.42 -12.68 4.24
N CYS A 315 22.21 -12.15 4.36
CA CYS A 315 21.07 -12.91 4.81
C CYS A 315 20.01 -13.10 3.72
N HIS A 316 20.19 -12.51 2.54
CA HIS A 316 19.29 -12.60 1.38
C HIS A 316 17.88 -12.06 1.66
N ILE A 317 17.75 -11.02 2.48
CA ILE A 317 16.46 -10.36 2.67
C ILE A 317 15.97 -9.74 1.36
N ASP A 318 14.65 -9.66 1.18
CA ASP A 318 14.04 -9.23 -0.08
C ASP A 318 13.67 -7.75 -0.12
N GLY A 319 13.87 -7.03 0.97
CA GLY A 319 13.61 -5.60 1.00
C GLY A 319 13.52 -5.01 2.41
N TRP A 320 13.14 -3.75 2.44
CA TRP A 320 13.09 -2.95 3.65
C TRP A 320 11.77 -2.20 3.79
N ARG A 321 11.15 -2.26 4.96
CA ARG A 321 10.20 -1.25 5.42
C ARG A 321 11.00 -0.21 6.19
N LEU A 322 10.84 1.04 5.84
CA LEU A 322 11.69 2.13 6.32
C LEU A 322 10.87 3.04 7.24
N ASP A 323 11.27 3.01 8.50
CA ASP A 323 10.62 3.71 9.61
C ASP A 323 10.69 5.22 9.45
N VAL A 324 9.60 5.93 9.76
CA VAL A 324 9.49 7.41 9.73
C VAL A 324 10.08 8.02 8.45
N SER A 325 9.78 7.43 7.29
CA SER A 325 10.38 7.81 6.01
C SER A 325 10.28 9.30 5.66
N PRO A 326 9.16 10.02 5.97
CA PRO A 326 9.02 11.44 5.64
C PRO A 326 9.96 12.38 6.38
N GLU A 327 10.56 11.96 7.48
CA GLU A 327 11.49 12.78 8.26
C GLU A 327 12.95 12.61 7.85
N VAL A 328 13.23 11.76 6.88
CA VAL A 328 14.57 11.50 6.36
C VAL A 328 14.76 12.24 5.03
N TRP A 329 15.96 12.75 4.81
CA TRP A 329 16.31 13.53 3.61
C TRP A 329 16.08 12.74 2.32
N PRO A 330 15.32 13.27 1.33
CA PRO A 330 14.91 12.54 0.13
C PRO A 330 16.07 11.98 -0.71
N ASP A 331 17.20 12.71 -0.80
CA ASP A 331 18.36 12.24 -1.56
C ASP A 331 19.03 11.01 -0.95
N PHE A 332 18.92 10.82 0.37
CA PHE A 332 19.34 9.57 0.99
C PHE A 332 18.50 8.41 0.48
N TRP A 333 17.17 8.56 0.36
CA TRP A 333 16.30 7.51 -0.16
C TRP A 333 16.58 7.18 -1.62
N ARG A 334 16.94 8.16 -2.45
CA ARG A 334 17.38 7.93 -3.84
C ARG A 334 18.65 7.09 -3.91
N GLN A 335 19.64 7.43 -3.06
CA GLN A 335 20.87 6.65 -2.96
C GLN A 335 20.60 5.24 -2.41
N TYR A 336 19.73 5.13 -1.40
CA TYR A 336 19.36 3.87 -0.79
C TYR A 336 18.64 2.95 -1.79
N ARG A 337 17.69 3.49 -2.58
CA ARG A 337 17.06 2.75 -3.67
C ARG A 337 18.08 2.23 -4.69
N LYS A 338 18.96 3.09 -5.13
CA LYS A 338 20.01 2.69 -6.09
C LYS A 338 20.87 1.56 -5.52
N MET A 339 21.23 1.62 -4.26
CA MET A 339 21.99 0.58 -3.58
C MET A 339 21.18 -0.73 -3.53
N ILE A 340 19.91 -0.71 -3.10
CA ILE A 340 19.06 -1.90 -3.04
C ILE A 340 18.93 -2.54 -4.41
N LYS A 341 18.50 -1.77 -5.44
CA LYS A 341 18.29 -2.31 -6.79
C LYS A 341 19.58 -2.81 -7.45
N THR A 342 20.75 -2.36 -6.97
CA THR A 342 22.05 -2.90 -7.40
C THR A 342 22.36 -4.22 -6.70
N ALA A 343 22.09 -4.32 -5.40
CA ALA A 343 22.34 -5.52 -4.60
C ALA A 343 21.32 -6.64 -4.88
N ASN A 344 20.06 -6.26 -5.05
CA ASN A 344 18.94 -7.14 -5.40
C ASN A 344 17.95 -6.40 -6.31
N PRO A 345 17.95 -6.63 -7.64
CA PRO A 345 17.01 -5.99 -8.58
C PRO A 345 15.52 -6.23 -8.23
N GLU A 346 15.20 -7.37 -7.62
CA GLU A 346 13.85 -7.73 -7.15
C GLU A 346 13.55 -7.23 -5.72
N GLY A 347 14.50 -6.55 -5.07
CA GLY A 347 14.32 -5.99 -3.74
C GLY A 347 13.32 -4.83 -3.74
N ILE A 348 12.53 -4.68 -2.66
CA ILE A 348 11.48 -3.66 -2.54
C ILE A 348 11.75 -2.70 -1.37
N MET A 349 11.35 -1.43 -1.55
CA MET A 349 11.38 -0.39 -0.53
C MET A 349 9.97 0.06 -0.17
N ILE A 350 9.61 -0.09 1.09
CA ILE A 350 8.30 0.28 1.63
C ILE A 350 8.46 1.46 2.58
N ALA A 351 7.80 2.57 2.30
CA ALA A 351 7.80 3.72 3.21
C ALA A 351 6.79 3.51 4.35
N GLU A 352 7.17 3.89 5.56
CA GLU A 352 6.16 4.25 6.54
C GLU A 352 5.83 5.73 6.38
N CYS A 353 4.67 6.01 5.83
CA CYS A 353 4.12 7.34 5.70
C CYS A 353 2.63 7.30 6.06
N TRP A 354 2.24 8.09 7.08
CA TRP A 354 0.89 8.06 7.63
C TRP A 354 -0.13 8.87 6.81
N ASP A 355 0.38 9.68 5.89
CA ASP A 355 -0.42 10.64 5.11
C ASP A 355 -0.26 10.43 3.60
N ASP A 356 -0.43 11.47 2.81
CA ASP A 356 -0.24 11.46 1.38
C ASP A 356 1.21 11.14 1.01
N SER A 357 1.40 10.01 0.35
CA SER A 357 2.73 9.50 0.01
C SER A 357 3.16 9.81 -1.43
N ARG A 358 2.45 10.71 -2.15
CA ARG A 358 2.75 11.01 -3.58
C ARG A 358 4.18 11.49 -3.77
N GLU A 359 4.66 12.36 -2.90
CA GLU A 359 6.06 12.87 -2.96
C GLU A 359 7.09 11.74 -2.97
N TRP A 360 6.83 10.67 -2.22
CA TRP A 360 7.78 9.57 -2.01
C TRP A 360 7.68 8.47 -3.06
N LEU A 361 6.53 8.34 -3.73
CA LEU A 361 6.21 7.20 -4.60
C LEU A 361 6.21 7.56 -6.08
N THR A 362 5.69 8.73 -6.43
CA THR A 362 5.32 9.01 -7.83
C THR A 362 6.50 9.32 -8.72
N THR A 363 7.60 9.85 -8.18
CA THR A 363 8.84 10.09 -8.93
C THR A 363 9.50 8.79 -9.41
N GLY A 364 9.26 7.66 -8.70
CA GLY A 364 9.79 6.34 -9.05
C GLY A 364 11.27 6.14 -8.72
N ASP A 365 11.89 7.09 -8.04
CA ASP A 365 13.32 7.09 -7.69
C ASP A 365 13.59 6.93 -6.18
N MET A 366 12.55 6.81 -5.36
CA MET A 366 12.66 6.59 -3.91
C MET A 366 12.02 5.28 -3.49
N PHE A 367 10.72 5.23 -3.20
CA PHE A 367 10.05 4.04 -2.71
C PHE A 367 9.24 3.32 -3.80
N ASP A 368 9.03 2.02 -3.60
CA ASP A 368 8.16 1.20 -4.44
C ASP A 368 6.71 1.24 -3.94
N ALA A 369 6.52 1.27 -2.62
CA ALA A 369 5.22 1.27 -1.97
C ALA A 369 5.26 2.00 -0.61
N THR A 370 4.10 2.16 -0.01
CA THR A 370 3.94 2.65 1.37
C THR A 370 2.95 1.78 2.13
N MET A 371 3.00 1.85 3.46
CA MET A 371 1.91 1.43 4.34
C MET A 371 0.73 2.38 4.13
N HIS A 372 -0.36 1.91 3.55
CA HIS A 372 -1.45 2.77 3.05
C HIS A 372 -2.44 3.18 4.15
N TYR A 373 -1.98 3.99 5.13
CA TYR A 373 -2.78 4.47 6.26
C TYR A 373 -4.04 5.22 5.84
N VAL A 374 -3.99 5.97 4.73
CA VAL A 374 -5.18 6.70 4.23
C VAL A 374 -6.31 5.73 3.90
N LEU A 375 -6.01 4.61 3.23
CA LEU A 375 -7.00 3.57 2.95
C LEU A 375 -7.48 2.88 4.24
N SER A 376 -6.56 2.53 5.14
CA SER A 376 -6.89 1.90 6.41
C SER A 376 -7.90 2.74 7.21
N ARG A 377 -7.67 4.06 7.31
CA ARG A 377 -8.60 4.99 7.99
C ARG A 377 -9.99 5.00 7.35
N ASN A 378 -10.07 4.95 6.02
CA ASN A 378 -11.35 4.91 5.32
C ASN A 378 -12.10 3.59 5.58
N ILE A 379 -11.40 2.45 5.59
CA ILE A 379 -11.98 1.16 5.94
C ILE A 379 -12.46 1.15 7.39
N TRP A 380 -11.65 1.64 8.36
CA TRP A 380 -12.08 1.75 9.75
C TRP A 380 -13.31 2.64 9.91
N ASN A 381 -13.33 3.80 9.23
CA ASN A 381 -14.45 4.73 9.31
C ASN A 381 -15.74 4.14 8.74
N ARG A 382 -15.67 3.28 7.71
CA ARG A 382 -16.86 2.64 7.15
C ARG A 382 -17.29 1.40 7.93
N PHE A 383 -16.37 0.44 8.15
CA PHE A 383 -16.72 -0.88 8.68
C PHE A 383 -16.70 -0.94 10.22
N CYS A 384 -15.84 -0.16 10.88
CA CYS A 384 -15.69 -0.26 12.33
C CYS A 384 -16.41 0.87 13.08
N HIS A 385 -16.32 2.07 12.56
CA HIS A 385 -16.82 3.27 13.26
C HIS A 385 -18.13 3.80 12.69
N HIS A 386 -18.55 3.36 11.51
CA HIS A 386 -19.75 3.81 10.79
C HIS A 386 -19.87 5.34 10.69
N ARG A 387 -18.73 6.04 10.52
CA ARG A 387 -18.63 7.50 10.49
C ARG A 387 -18.90 8.11 9.12
N ILE A 388 -18.78 7.32 8.06
CA ILE A 388 -18.98 7.75 6.67
C ILE A 388 -20.03 6.89 5.99
N SER A 389 -20.83 7.50 5.11
CA SER A 389 -21.77 6.78 4.24
C SER A 389 -21.03 5.87 3.24
N LEU A 390 -21.75 4.95 2.63
CA LEU A 390 -21.14 4.10 1.58
C LEU A 390 -20.72 4.93 0.36
N ALA A 391 -21.51 5.96 -0.02
CA ALA A 391 -21.15 6.87 -1.10
C ALA A 391 -19.88 7.69 -0.78
N GLN A 392 -19.72 8.15 0.46
CA GLN A 392 -18.49 8.82 0.89
C GLN A 392 -17.30 7.87 0.90
N PHE A 393 -17.51 6.62 1.34
CA PHE A 393 -16.46 5.59 1.30
C PHE A 393 -16.01 5.32 -0.14
N ASP A 394 -16.94 5.10 -1.06
CA ASP A 394 -16.65 4.91 -2.48
C ASP A 394 -15.88 6.11 -3.08
N SER A 395 -16.31 7.34 -2.77
CA SER A 395 -15.59 8.55 -3.18
C SER A 395 -14.15 8.59 -2.65
N CYS A 396 -13.92 8.18 -1.39
CA CYS A 396 -12.58 8.10 -0.81
C CYS A 396 -11.70 7.04 -1.51
N LEU A 397 -12.29 5.89 -1.86
CA LEU A 397 -11.58 4.83 -2.58
C LEU A 397 -11.14 5.28 -3.98
N ASN A 398 -12.04 5.87 -4.74
CA ASN A 398 -11.75 6.35 -6.09
C ASN A 398 -10.67 7.44 -6.07
N ARG A 399 -10.72 8.39 -5.11
CA ARG A 399 -9.64 9.36 -4.91
C ARG A 399 -8.32 8.70 -4.55
N SER A 400 -8.33 7.69 -3.67
CA SER A 400 -7.13 6.96 -3.26
C SER A 400 -6.45 6.26 -4.45
N LEU A 401 -7.23 5.63 -5.32
CA LEU A 401 -6.73 4.98 -6.54
C LEU A 401 -6.16 5.99 -7.55
N MET A 402 -6.76 7.18 -7.62
CA MET A 402 -6.29 8.25 -8.48
C MET A 402 -4.94 8.84 -8.04
N LEU A 403 -4.59 8.79 -6.73
CA LEU A 403 -3.35 9.37 -6.19
C LEU A 403 -2.08 8.77 -6.81
N TYR A 404 -2.13 7.51 -7.27
CA TYR A 404 -0.95 6.78 -7.73
C TYR A 404 -1.16 6.16 -9.11
N PRO A 405 -0.08 5.96 -9.88
CA PRO A 405 -0.07 5.06 -11.03
C PRO A 405 -0.51 3.63 -10.64
N GLU A 406 -1.15 2.91 -11.55
CA GLU A 406 -1.64 1.56 -11.29
C GLU A 406 -0.55 0.61 -10.79
N ARG A 407 0.66 0.68 -11.36
CA ARG A 407 1.81 -0.12 -10.91
C ARG A 407 2.14 0.04 -9.42
N ILE A 408 1.89 1.23 -8.85
CA ILE A 408 2.09 1.52 -7.43
C ILE A 408 0.89 0.98 -6.63
N ASN A 409 -0.35 1.23 -7.11
CA ASN A 409 -1.56 0.72 -6.45
C ASN A 409 -1.51 -0.81 -6.26
N GLN A 410 -0.87 -1.56 -7.17
CA GLN A 410 -0.73 -3.01 -7.09
C GLN A 410 0.18 -3.50 -5.96
N VAL A 411 1.08 -2.67 -5.44
CA VAL A 411 2.08 -3.05 -4.42
C VAL A 411 1.92 -2.30 -3.09
N LEU A 412 0.97 -1.33 -2.98
CA LEU A 412 0.68 -0.64 -1.73
C LEU A 412 0.28 -1.62 -0.64
N TRP A 413 0.84 -1.49 0.56
CA TRP A 413 0.48 -2.33 1.69
C TRP A 413 -0.86 -1.89 2.29
N THR A 414 -1.90 -2.67 2.02
CA THR A 414 -3.22 -2.48 2.64
C THR A 414 -3.24 -3.26 3.95
N PHE A 415 -3.46 -2.59 5.07
CA PHE A 415 -3.46 -3.22 6.39
C PHE A 415 -4.60 -2.66 7.24
N LEU A 416 -5.06 -3.41 8.23
CA LEU A 416 -6.15 -3.03 9.12
C LEU A 416 -5.76 -3.02 10.59
N GLY A 417 -4.61 -3.58 10.92
CA GLY A 417 -3.95 -3.55 12.20
C GLY A 417 -2.44 -3.51 12.03
N SER A 418 -1.70 -2.97 12.98
CA SER A 418 -0.25 -2.97 13.05
C SER A 418 0.21 -2.93 14.52
N HIS A 419 1.52 -2.97 14.71
CA HIS A 419 2.12 -2.83 16.05
C HIS A 419 1.98 -1.40 16.64
N ASP A 420 1.52 -0.42 15.85
CA ASP A 420 1.32 0.98 16.27
C ASP A 420 -0.16 1.37 16.37
N THR A 421 -1.07 0.48 16.02
CA THR A 421 -2.50 0.79 15.96
C THR A 421 -3.33 -0.25 16.70
N ALA A 422 -4.47 0.17 17.22
CA ALA A 422 -5.43 -0.77 17.79
C ALA A 422 -5.82 -1.86 16.78
N ARG A 423 -5.95 -3.10 17.26
CA ARG A 423 -6.33 -4.27 16.47
C ARG A 423 -7.71 -4.11 15.86
N LEU A 424 -7.90 -4.69 14.67
CA LEU A 424 -9.13 -4.57 13.89
C LEU A 424 -10.39 -4.96 14.69
N ARG A 425 -10.35 -6.09 15.42
CA ARG A 425 -11.49 -6.52 16.23
C ARG A 425 -11.85 -5.53 17.33
N THR A 426 -10.86 -4.90 17.96
CA THR A 426 -11.09 -3.85 18.98
C THR A 426 -11.73 -2.63 18.35
N ARG A 427 -11.27 -2.19 17.18
CA ARG A 427 -11.89 -1.08 16.42
C ARG A 427 -13.33 -1.39 16.02
N ALA A 428 -13.63 -2.64 15.71
CA ALA A 428 -14.98 -3.11 15.39
C ALA A 428 -15.86 -3.35 16.65
N GLY A 429 -15.45 -2.86 17.83
CA GLY A 429 -16.22 -3.05 19.05
C GLY A 429 -16.36 -4.51 19.50
N GLY A 430 -15.47 -5.39 19.06
CA GLY A 430 -15.51 -6.82 19.32
C GLY A 430 -16.33 -7.64 18.30
N ASP A 431 -17.02 -6.99 17.35
CA ASP A 431 -17.88 -7.66 16.36
C ASP A 431 -17.04 -8.35 15.27
N LEU A 432 -17.03 -9.68 15.29
CA LEU A 432 -16.32 -10.49 14.28
C LEU A 432 -16.92 -10.35 12.87
N ARG A 433 -18.22 -10.03 12.74
CA ARG A 433 -18.84 -9.85 11.43
C ARG A 433 -18.27 -8.64 10.71
N MET A 434 -18.06 -7.53 11.44
CA MET A 434 -17.43 -6.32 10.91
C MET A 434 -15.94 -6.52 10.63
N LEU A 435 -15.25 -7.32 11.46
CA LEU A 435 -13.87 -7.74 11.16
C LEU A 435 -13.82 -8.52 9.85
N HIS A 436 -14.72 -9.49 9.65
CA HIS A 436 -14.78 -10.29 8.42
C HIS A 436 -15.12 -9.43 7.19
N ALA A 437 -16.07 -8.49 7.32
CA ALA A 437 -16.37 -7.55 6.23
C ALA A 437 -15.18 -6.68 5.84
N ALA A 438 -14.50 -6.09 6.84
CA ALA A 438 -13.34 -5.23 6.60
C ALA A 438 -12.18 -6.00 5.96
N SER A 439 -11.87 -7.20 6.44
CA SER A 439 -10.83 -8.05 5.86
C SER A 439 -11.22 -8.61 4.49
N PHE A 440 -12.48 -8.97 4.26
CA PHE A 440 -12.97 -9.33 2.92
C PHE A 440 -12.70 -8.18 1.93
N PHE A 441 -13.06 -6.94 2.31
CA PHE A 441 -12.80 -5.78 1.47
C PHE A 441 -11.30 -5.56 1.25
N GLN A 442 -10.47 -5.65 2.29
CA GLN A 442 -9.02 -5.54 2.20
C GLN A 442 -8.43 -6.53 1.17
N PHE A 443 -8.86 -7.78 1.21
CA PHE A 443 -8.35 -8.85 0.33
C PHE A 443 -8.88 -8.79 -1.10
N THR A 444 -9.96 -8.07 -1.34
CA THR A 444 -10.55 -7.90 -2.67
C THR A 444 -10.23 -6.54 -3.30
N PHE A 445 -9.67 -5.59 -2.54
CA PHE A 445 -9.21 -4.29 -3.03
C PHE A 445 -7.78 -4.39 -3.66
N PRO A 446 -7.37 -3.47 -4.57
CA PRO A 446 -5.99 -3.41 -5.07
C PRO A 446 -4.95 -3.22 -3.97
N GLY A 447 -3.73 -3.73 -4.20
CA GLY A 447 -2.60 -3.65 -3.27
C GLY A 447 -2.25 -4.99 -2.64
N ALA A 448 -1.30 -5.01 -1.73
CA ALA A 448 -0.82 -6.16 -0.98
C ALA A 448 -1.47 -6.17 0.42
N PRO A 449 -2.44 -7.05 0.71
CA PRO A 449 -3.04 -7.13 2.04
C PRO A 449 -2.05 -7.68 3.06
N ILE A 450 -1.84 -6.91 4.13
CA ILE A 450 -0.95 -7.28 5.24
C ILE A 450 -1.80 -7.69 6.44
N ILE A 451 -1.57 -8.89 6.94
CA ILE A 451 -2.17 -9.40 8.17
C ILE A 451 -1.22 -9.05 9.33
N TYR A 452 -1.68 -8.35 10.33
CA TYR A 452 -0.94 -8.19 11.57
C TYR A 452 -1.09 -9.45 12.41
N TYR A 453 0.00 -10.03 12.92
CA TYR A 453 -0.04 -11.30 13.66
C TYR A 453 -1.16 -11.33 14.72
N GLY A 454 -1.96 -12.37 14.70
CA GLY A 454 -3.08 -12.57 15.62
C GLY A 454 -4.39 -11.91 15.19
N ASP A 455 -4.41 -11.01 14.20
CA ASP A 455 -5.67 -10.48 13.67
C ASP A 455 -6.47 -11.58 12.95
N GLU A 456 -5.78 -12.56 12.34
CA GLU A 456 -6.38 -13.77 11.77
C GLU A 456 -6.99 -14.71 12.83
N LEU A 457 -6.65 -14.53 14.10
CA LEU A 457 -7.29 -15.24 15.21
C LEU A 457 -8.42 -14.41 15.86
N GLY A 458 -8.60 -13.18 15.42
CA GLY A 458 -9.51 -12.23 16.04
C GLY A 458 -9.04 -11.75 17.40
N MET A 459 -7.73 -11.65 17.62
CA MET A 459 -7.18 -11.06 18.84
C MET A 459 -7.64 -9.62 19.02
N GLN A 460 -7.81 -9.19 20.29
CA GLN A 460 -8.13 -7.82 20.68
C GLN A 460 -6.92 -7.12 21.27
N GLY A 461 -6.93 -5.81 21.25
CA GLY A 461 -5.92 -4.95 21.86
C GLY A 461 -6.11 -3.50 21.41
N GLY A 462 -5.97 -2.55 22.33
CA GLY A 462 -6.00 -1.11 22.06
C GLY A 462 -4.75 -0.64 21.34
N ASP A 463 -4.51 0.67 21.37
CA ASP A 463 -3.28 1.25 20.82
C ASP A 463 -2.05 0.77 21.61
N ASP A 464 -0.84 1.04 21.10
CA ASP A 464 0.43 0.70 21.75
C ASP A 464 0.40 1.02 23.26
N PRO A 465 0.80 0.10 24.14
CA PRO A 465 1.35 -1.25 23.88
C PRO A 465 0.30 -2.36 23.78
N TYR A 466 -0.99 -2.07 23.95
CA TYR A 466 -2.04 -3.09 24.06
C TYR A 466 -2.31 -3.88 22.78
N CYS A 467 -1.92 -3.37 21.61
CA CYS A 467 -1.94 -4.14 20.34
C CYS A 467 -0.86 -5.24 20.28
N ARG A 468 0.12 -5.26 21.23
CA ARG A 468 1.33 -6.10 21.21
C ARG A 468 1.29 -7.29 22.17
N PHE A 469 0.11 -7.85 22.47
CA PHE A 469 0.00 -9.10 23.22
C PHE A 469 0.64 -10.27 22.50
N PRO A 470 1.18 -11.29 23.22
CA PRO A 470 1.71 -12.50 22.59
C PRO A 470 0.67 -13.22 21.76
N MET A 471 1.14 -13.84 20.66
CA MET A 471 0.31 -14.64 19.76
C MET A 471 -0.41 -15.78 20.50
N GLU A 472 -1.71 -15.90 20.29
CA GLU A 472 -2.56 -16.92 20.94
C GLU A 472 -2.55 -18.25 20.17
N TRP A 473 -1.40 -18.92 20.11
CA TRP A 473 -1.22 -20.18 19.37
C TRP A 473 -2.22 -21.28 19.72
N HIS A 474 -2.74 -21.28 20.94
CA HIS A 474 -3.77 -22.22 21.39
C HIS A 474 -5.15 -22.00 20.73
N ASN A 475 -5.37 -20.84 20.13
CA ASN A 475 -6.63 -20.46 19.48
C ASN A 475 -6.63 -20.69 17.95
N VAL A 476 -5.64 -21.35 17.39
CA VAL A 476 -5.55 -21.57 15.93
C VAL A 476 -6.53 -22.64 15.47
N GLU A 477 -6.57 -23.80 16.16
CA GLU A 477 -7.39 -24.92 15.75
C GLU A 477 -8.88 -24.62 15.92
N GLY A 478 -9.66 -24.82 14.84
CA GLY A 478 -11.11 -24.56 14.84
C GLY A 478 -11.52 -23.08 14.82
N ASN A 479 -10.56 -22.13 14.73
CA ASN A 479 -10.86 -20.70 14.73
C ASN A 479 -11.51 -20.27 13.41
N VAL A 480 -12.73 -19.72 13.49
CA VAL A 480 -13.50 -19.30 12.31
C VAL A 480 -12.90 -18.11 11.58
N THR A 481 -12.25 -17.19 12.32
CA THR A 481 -11.56 -16.02 11.74
C THR A 481 -10.29 -16.46 11.01
N HIS A 482 -9.54 -17.42 11.56
CA HIS A 482 -8.39 -18.02 10.89
C HIS A 482 -8.82 -18.69 9.57
N ALA A 483 -9.90 -19.48 9.60
CA ALA A 483 -10.44 -20.11 8.39
C ALA A 483 -10.87 -19.06 7.34
N HIS A 484 -11.44 -17.94 7.77
CA HIS A 484 -11.81 -16.82 6.90
C HIS A 484 -10.59 -16.20 6.20
N TYR A 485 -9.56 -15.80 6.97
CA TYR A 485 -8.33 -15.21 6.41
C TYR A 485 -7.60 -16.17 5.48
N ARG A 486 -7.47 -17.44 5.88
CA ARG A 486 -6.87 -18.48 5.04
C ARG A 486 -7.60 -18.60 3.69
N LYS A 487 -8.93 -18.63 3.72
CA LYS A 487 -9.74 -18.73 2.49
C LYS A 487 -9.55 -17.51 1.59
N LEU A 488 -9.61 -16.30 2.14
CA LEU A 488 -9.36 -15.07 1.40
C LEU A 488 -7.97 -15.05 0.75
N ALA A 489 -6.93 -15.46 1.51
CA ALA A 489 -5.57 -15.50 1.00
C ALA A 489 -5.43 -16.46 -0.19
N HIS A 490 -6.03 -17.66 -0.10
CA HIS A 490 -5.99 -18.63 -1.20
C HIS A 490 -6.80 -18.19 -2.42
N VAL A 491 -8.01 -17.64 -2.21
CA VAL A 491 -8.82 -17.10 -3.31
C VAL A 491 -8.07 -15.96 -4.02
N ARG A 492 -7.47 -15.05 -3.26
CA ARG A 492 -6.67 -13.98 -3.84
C ARG A 492 -5.46 -14.49 -4.61
N ALA A 493 -4.72 -15.44 -4.05
CA ALA A 493 -3.54 -16.02 -4.71
C ALA A 493 -3.90 -16.71 -6.04
N GLY A 494 -5.08 -17.34 -6.12
CA GLY A 494 -5.59 -18.00 -7.32
C GLY A 494 -6.28 -17.09 -8.34
N SER A 495 -6.49 -15.79 -8.04
CA SER A 495 -7.22 -14.87 -8.92
C SER A 495 -6.32 -13.74 -9.42
N SER A 496 -6.04 -13.71 -10.71
CA SER A 496 -5.31 -12.62 -11.37
C SER A 496 -6.05 -11.29 -11.23
N ALA A 497 -7.38 -11.30 -11.38
CA ALA A 497 -8.22 -10.12 -11.21
C ALA A 497 -8.09 -9.51 -9.81
N LEU A 498 -8.05 -10.31 -8.74
CA LEU A 498 -7.87 -9.81 -7.36
C LEU A 498 -6.45 -9.35 -7.09
N ARG A 499 -5.44 -10.03 -7.65
CA ARG A 499 -4.02 -9.69 -7.43
C ARG A 499 -3.63 -8.40 -8.13
N VAL A 500 -3.84 -8.32 -9.45
CA VAL A 500 -3.28 -7.27 -10.29
C VAL A 500 -4.32 -6.52 -11.12
N GLY A 501 -5.58 -6.94 -11.09
CA GLY A 501 -6.65 -6.33 -11.88
C GLY A 501 -6.98 -4.90 -11.45
N SER A 502 -7.56 -4.15 -12.37
CA SER A 502 -8.14 -2.83 -12.12
C SER A 502 -9.31 -2.90 -11.13
N PHE A 503 -9.67 -1.79 -10.56
CA PHE A 503 -10.85 -1.65 -9.69
C PHE A 503 -11.83 -0.68 -10.34
N ARG A 504 -13.11 -1.03 -10.34
CA ARG A 504 -14.18 -0.14 -10.78
C ARG A 504 -15.41 -0.32 -9.90
N THR A 505 -15.88 0.75 -9.28
CA THR A 505 -17.19 0.79 -8.62
C THR A 505 -18.27 0.39 -9.61
N TRP A 506 -19.14 -0.53 -9.21
CA TRP A 506 -20.22 -1.02 -10.04
C TRP A 506 -21.59 -0.52 -9.59
N GLN A 507 -21.90 -0.69 -8.29
CA GLN A 507 -23.18 -0.23 -7.72
C GLN A 507 -23.00 0.11 -6.24
N VAL A 508 -23.56 1.23 -5.82
CA VAL A 508 -23.54 1.75 -4.45
C VAL A 508 -24.98 1.95 -4.01
N GLU A 509 -25.45 1.11 -3.08
CA GLU A 509 -26.82 1.17 -2.58
C GLU A 509 -26.89 1.84 -1.21
N GLU A 510 -27.89 2.66 -0.96
CA GLU A 510 -28.10 3.34 0.32
C GLU A 510 -28.29 2.35 1.48
N ASN A 511 -28.82 1.16 1.22
CA ASN A 511 -28.99 0.11 2.22
C ASN A 511 -27.67 -0.55 2.68
N GLY A 512 -26.53 -0.18 2.07
CA GLY A 512 -25.21 -0.70 2.42
C GLY A 512 -24.70 -1.84 1.54
N LEU A 513 -25.41 -2.22 0.49
CA LEU A 513 -24.92 -3.17 -0.52
C LEU A 513 -23.92 -2.45 -1.44
N TYR A 514 -22.69 -2.93 -1.47
CA TYR A 514 -21.62 -2.40 -2.31
C TYR A 514 -21.17 -3.44 -3.32
N ALA A 515 -21.15 -3.05 -4.59
CA ALA A 515 -20.68 -3.86 -5.71
C ALA A 515 -19.54 -3.18 -6.45
N TYR A 516 -18.50 -3.92 -6.78
CA TYR A 516 -17.34 -3.44 -7.54
C TYR A 516 -16.74 -4.57 -8.38
N LEU A 517 -16.11 -4.17 -9.48
CA LEU A 517 -15.44 -5.08 -10.40
C LEU A 517 -13.93 -5.04 -10.18
N ARG A 518 -13.33 -6.21 -10.29
CA ARG A 518 -11.89 -6.39 -10.46
C ARG A 518 -11.66 -7.08 -11.79
N GLN A 519 -10.75 -6.55 -12.60
CA GLN A 519 -10.53 -7.04 -13.96
C GLN A 519 -9.04 -7.03 -14.30
N SER A 520 -8.51 -8.18 -14.68
CA SER A 520 -7.22 -8.38 -15.34
C SER A 520 -7.43 -8.70 -16.82
N ASP A 521 -6.35 -8.99 -17.53
CA ASP A 521 -6.41 -9.34 -18.96
C ASP A 521 -7.14 -10.67 -19.22
N ASP A 522 -7.11 -11.58 -18.24
CA ASP A 522 -7.60 -12.97 -18.35
C ASP A 522 -8.80 -13.28 -17.44
N GLN A 523 -9.13 -12.42 -16.50
CA GLN A 523 -10.20 -12.70 -15.53
C GLN A 523 -10.97 -11.44 -15.15
N GLN A 524 -12.28 -11.59 -14.98
CA GLN A 524 -13.16 -10.59 -14.37
C GLN A 524 -13.91 -11.22 -13.18
N VAL A 525 -13.96 -10.50 -12.06
CA VAL A 525 -14.76 -10.88 -10.89
C VAL A 525 -15.61 -9.70 -10.43
N LEU A 526 -16.83 -9.99 -10.02
CA LEU A 526 -17.77 -9.07 -9.39
C LEU A 526 -17.79 -9.35 -7.89
N CYS A 527 -17.29 -8.42 -7.11
CA CYS A 527 -17.32 -8.48 -5.66
C CYS A 527 -18.56 -7.75 -5.13
N LEU A 528 -19.28 -8.40 -4.24
CA LEU A 528 -20.41 -7.81 -3.52
C LEU A 528 -20.14 -7.93 -2.03
N ILE A 529 -20.49 -6.91 -1.25
CA ILE A 529 -20.31 -6.91 0.20
C ILE A 529 -21.42 -6.14 0.90
N ASN A 530 -21.89 -6.70 2.00
CA ASN A 530 -22.77 -6.01 2.94
C ASN A 530 -21.92 -5.16 3.90
N THR A 531 -22.03 -3.85 3.80
CA THR A 531 -21.33 -2.88 4.66
C THR A 531 -22.23 -2.30 5.77
N ALA A 532 -23.46 -2.80 5.92
CA ALA A 532 -24.43 -2.40 6.94
C ALA A 532 -24.41 -3.35 8.15
N LEU A 533 -25.11 -2.95 9.22
CA LEU A 533 -25.28 -3.73 10.44
C LEU A 533 -26.52 -4.65 10.41
N GLU A 534 -27.27 -4.63 9.29
CA GLU A 534 -28.45 -5.46 9.04
C GLU A 534 -28.26 -6.25 7.73
N PRO A 535 -28.97 -7.36 7.52
CA PRO A 535 -28.95 -8.04 6.24
C PRO A 535 -29.43 -7.13 5.11
N VAL A 536 -28.80 -7.21 3.96
CA VAL A 536 -29.14 -6.40 2.79
C VAL A 536 -29.58 -7.27 1.62
N SER A 537 -30.56 -6.79 0.85
CA SER A 537 -30.97 -7.42 -0.40
C SER A 537 -30.92 -6.39 -1.52
N GLY A 538 -30.57 -6.85 -2.71
CA GLY A 538 -30.53 -5.99 -3.90
C GLY A 538 -30.61 -6.78 -5.19
N ILE A 539 -30.80 -6.03 -6.28
CA ILE A 539 -30.76 -6.55 -7.65
C ILE A 539 -29.60 -5.85 -8.35
N ILE A 540 -28.63 -6.64 -8.79
CA ILE A 540 -27.44 -6.15 -9.47
C ILE A 540 -27.60 -6.41 -10.97
N ARG A 541 -27.54 -5.37 -11.78
CA ARG A 541 -27.36 -5.52 -13.22
C ARG A 541 -25.93 -5.95 -13.49
N LEU A 542 -25.76 -7.09 -14.16
CA LEU A 542 -24.44 -7.63 -14.43
C LEU A 542 -23.69 -6.82 -15.50
N PRO A 543 -22.34 -6.82 -15.47
CA PRO A 543 -21.52 -6.37 -16.59
C PRO A 543 -21.86 -7.13 -17.87
N GLU A 544 -21.63 -6.50 -19.02
CA GLU A 544 -21.96 -7.07 -20.33
C GLU A 544 -21.34 -8.46 -20.52
N GLU A 545 -20.10 -8.61 -20.07
CA GLU A 545 -19.33 -9.86 -20.18
C GLU A 545 -19.92 -11.02 -19.33
N MET A 546 -20.65 -10.68 -18.27
CA MET A 546 -21.31 -11.65 -17.37
C MET A 546 -22.81 -11.79 -17.61
N ALA A 547 -23.43 -10.85 -18.33
CA ALA A 547 -24.89 -10.74 -18.45
C ALA A 547 -25.55 -11.92 -19.19
N GLY A 548 -24.80 -12.62 -20.05
CA GLY A 548 -25.24 -13.80 -20.79
C GLY A 548 -25.18 -15.13 -20.01
N ALA A 549 -24.57 -15.13 -18.83
CA ALA A 549 -24.44 -16.35 -18.03
C ALA A 549 -25.79 -16.72 -17.37
N ALA A 550 -26.06 -18.00 -17.27
CA ALA A 550 -27.21 -18.49 -16.50
C ALA A 550 -26.91 -18.60 -14.99
N VAL A 551 -25.63 -18.70 -14.65
CA VAL A 551 -25.14 -18.85 -13.28
C VAL A 551 -23.75 -18.23 -13.16
N LEU A 552 -23.44 -17.62 -12.00
CA LEU A 552 -22.09 -17.23 -11.58
C LEU A 552 -21.68 -18.11 -10.41
N THR A 553 -20.38 -18.31 -10.24
CA THR A 553 -19.82 -19.07 -9.11
C THR A 553 -19.16 -18.13 -8.12
N ASP A 554 -19.44 -18.29 -6.84
CA ASP A 554 -18.73 -17.58 -5.77
C ASP A 554 -17.40 -18.27 -5.45
N LEU A 555 -16.29 -17.64 -5.77
CA LEU A 555 -14.94 -18.15 -5.47
C LEU A 555 -14.68 -18.30 -3.97
N TYR A 556 -15.38 -17.51 -3.15
CA TYR A 556 -15.21 -17.57 -1.70
C TYR A 556 -15.99 -18.71 -1.05
N ALA A 557 -17.27 -18.94 -1.41
CA ALA A 557 -18.09 -19.97 -0.80
C ALA A 557 -18.21 -21.26 -1.63
N ASP A 558 -17.79 -21.22 -2.90
CA ASP A 558 -17.96 -22.30 -3.89
C ASP A 558 -19.45 -22.67 -4.09
N VAL A 559 -20.29 -21.65 -4.21
CA VAL A 559 -21.73 -21.82 -4.41
C VAL A 559 -22.20 -21.12 -5.69
N PRO A 560 -23.20 -21.67 -6.39
CA PRO A 560 -23.74 -21.05 -7.60
C PRO A 560 -24.75 -19.94 -7.26
N TYR A 561 -24.69 -18.85 -8.03
CA TYR A 561 -25.63 -17.75 -8.01
C TYR A 561 -26.39 -17.68 -9.33
N PRO A 562 -27.69 -17.98 -9.35
CA PRO A 562 -28.51 -17.98 -10.58
C PRO A 562 -28.67 -16.54 -11.10
N VAL A 563 -28.57 -16.41 -12.41
CA VAL A 563 -28.77 -15.15 -13.14
C VAL A 563 -30.04 -15.24 -13.99
N GLN A 564 -30.84 -14.19 -13.98
CA GLN A 564 -32.03 -14.10 -14.81
C GLN A 564 -32.01 -12.77 -15.58
N ASP A 565 -32.08 -12.84 -16.91
CA ASP A 565 -32.13 -11.68 -17.81
C ASP A 565 -31.02 -10.65 -17.57
N GLY A 566 -29.78 -11.12 -17.29
CA GLY A 566 -28.62 -10.27 -16.96
C GLY A 566 -28.70 -9.59 -15.60
N MET A 567 -29.63 -10.04 -14.75
CA MET A 567 -29.82 -9.52 -13.39
C MET A 567 -29.51 -10.60 -12.35
N LEU A 568 -28.80 -10.20 -11.31
CA LEU A 568 -28.49 -11.02 -10.14
C LEU A 568 -29.29 -10.54 -8.94
N LYS A 569 -30.12 -11.39 -8.36
CA LYS A 569 -30.75 -11.13 -7.07
C LYS A 569 -29.88 -11.69 -5.96
N VAL A 570 -29.53 -10.87 -4.99
CA VAL A 570 -28.64 -11.23 -3.87
C VAL A 570 -29.25 -10.81 -2.55
N THR A 571 -28.99 -11.63 -1.52
CA THR A 571 -29.22 -11.28 -0.11
C THR A 571 -27.97 -11.67 0.65
N LEU A 572 -27.37 -10.70 1.35
CA LEU A 572 -26.14 -10.87 2.12
C LEU A 572 -26.43 -10.62 3.60
N ALA A 573 -26.00 -11.55 4.45
CA ALA A 573 -26.01 -11.37 5.89
C ALA A 573 -25.04 -10.25 6.33
N VAL A 574 -25.12 -9.85 7.57
CA VAL A 574 -24.19 -8.85 8.15
C VAL A 574 -22.76 -9.38 8.08
N GLY A 575 -21.87 -8.58 7.47
CA GLY A 575 -20.46 -8.93 7.31
C GLY A 575 -20.16 -9.92 6.18
N GLU A 576 -21.16 -10.32 5.41
CA GLU A 576 -20.99 -11.24 4.29
C GLU A 576 -20.55 -10.52 3.02
N GLY A 577 -19.64 -11.16 2.29
CA GLY A 577 -19.23 -10.77 0.95
C GLY A 577 -19.12 -11.99 0.04
N VAL A 578 -19.28 -11.77 -1.27
CA VAL A 578 -19.16 -12.81 -2.31
C VAL A 578 -18.26 -12.32 -3.45
N ILE A 579 -17.56 -13.24 -4.09
CA ILE A 579 -16.62 -12.99 -5.20
C ILE A 579 -17.10 -13.82 -6.39
N LEU A 580 -17.87 -13.20 -7.27
CA LEU A 580 -18.55 -13.88 -8.36
C LEU A 580 -17.73 -13.87 -9.65
N THR A 581 -17.63 -15.01 -10.30
CA THR A 581 -16.99 -15.19 -11.59
C THR A 581 -17.87 -16.04 -12.52
N LEU A 582 -17.55 -16.01 -13.82
CA LEU A 582 -18.12 -16.98 -14.76
C LEU A 582 -17.67 -18.40 -14.33
N PRO A 583 -18.52 -19.43 -14.48
CA PRO A 583 -18.09 -20.81 -14.27
C PRO A 583 -16.99 -21.17 -15.30
N GLU A 584 -16.07 -22.03 -14.88
CA GLU A 584 -14.99 -22.55 -15.75
C GLU A 584 -15.54 -23.35 -16.95
#